data_c8081f7a8d27c6c87bd5b419c6383cd6
#
_entry.id   c8081f7a8d27c6c87bd5b419c6383cd6
#
_cell.length_a   1.000
_cell.length_b   1.000
_cell.length_c   1.000
_cell.angle_alpha   90.00
_cell.angle_beta   90.00
_cell.angle_gamma   90.00
#
_symmetry.space_group_name_H-M   'P 1'
#
loop_
_entity.id
_entity.type
_entity.pdbx_description
1 polymer ?
#
loop_
_entity_poly.entity_id
_entity_poly.type
_entity_poly.pdbx_seq_one_letter_code
_entity_poly.pdbx_strand_id
1 'polypeptide(L)' 'MGPEEAIVHQDESMRIHRLLHHLDEPYREVFTLRTLGQLSFRDIGELFGKSENWACVVYHRARAKIKDKMEEWS' A
#
# COMPACT_ATOMS: atom_id res chain seq x y z
N MET A 1 10.63 21.89 16.22
CA MET A 1 10.51 21.20 14.93
C MET A 1 11.38 21.90 13.90
N GLY A 2 12.41 21.24 13.45
CA GLY A 2 13.35 21.82 12.49
C GLY A 2 13.09 21.37 11.07
N PRO A 3 13.66 22.07 10.07
CA PRO A 3 13.55 21.68 8.66
C PRO A 3 14.07 20.26 8.39
N GLU A 4 15.02 19.79 9.20
CA GLU A 4 15.59 18.47 9.04
C GLU A 4 14.58 17.36 9.32
N GLU A 5 13.74 17.53 10.32
CA GLU A 5 12.69 16.55 10.63
C GLU A 5 11.67 16.47 9.50
N ALA A 6 11.30 17.60 8.92
CA ALA A 6 10.37 17.63 7.78
C ALA A 6 10.97 16.89 6.59
N ILE A 7 12.27 17.05 6.34
CA ILE A 7 12.96 16.37 5.24
C ILE A 7 12.97 14.86 5.45
N VAL A 8 13.26 14.41 6.69
CA VAL A 8 13.27 12.97 7.01
C VAL A 8 11.89 12.36 6.80
N HIS A 9 10.83 13.03 7.27
CA HIS A 9 9.47 12.56 7.06
C HIS A 9 9.08 12.52 5.60
N GLN A 10 9.52 13.50 4.81
CA GLN A 10 9.27 13.52 3.37
C GLN A 10 9.96 12.35 2.68
N ASP A 11 11.19 12.04 3.08
CA ASP A 11 11.92 10.91 2.50
C ASP A 11 11.23 9.58 2.78
N GLU A 12 10.76 9.38 4.01
CA GLU A 12 10.01 8.17 4.38
C GLU A 12 8.70 8.07 3.59
N SER A 13 7.99 9.19 3.48
CA SER A 13 6.74 9.25 2.72
C SER A 13 6.99 8.95 1.25
N MET A 14 8.02 9.54 0.67
CA MET A 14 8.38 9.30 -0.73
C MET A 14 8.79 7.85 -0.96
N ARG A 15 9.43 7.23 0.02
CA ARG A 15 9.84 5.84 -0.08
C ARG A 15 8.65 4.91 -0.28
N ILE A 16 7.61 5.08 0.53
CA ILE A 16 6.39 4.27 0.39
C ILE A 16 5.70 4.56 -0.94
N HIS A 17 5.66 5.81 -1.36
CA HIS A 17 5.05 6.17 -2.64
C HIS A 17 5.80 5.56 -3.83
N ARG A 18 7.12 5.49 -3.75
CA ARG A 18 7.93 4.84 -4.80
C ARG A 18 7.64 3.35 -4.86
N LEU A 19 7.53 2.70 -3.70
CA LEU A 19 7.17 1.28 -3.64
C LEU A 19 5.80 1.04 -4.26
N LEU A 20 4.82 1.88 -3.90
CA LEU A 20 3.46 1.77 -4.45
C LEU A 20 3.43 2.05 -5.94
N HIS A 21 4.25 3.00 -6.41
CA HIS A 21 4.34 3.34 -7.82
C HIS A 21 4.74 2.13 -8.68
N HIS A 22 5.60 1.27 -8.15
CA HIS A 22 6.07 0.07 -8.85
C HIS A 22 5.18 -1.14 -8.62
N LEU A 23 4.13 -1.00 -7.83
CA LEU A 23 3.21 -2.08 -7.56
C LEU A 23 2.10 -2.11 -8.60
N ASP A 24 1.84 -3.30 -9.17
CA ASP A 24 0.81 -3.48 -10.18
C ASP A 24 -0.60 -3.38 -9.58
N GLU A 25 -1.57 -3.05 -10.43
CA GLU A 25 -2.97 -3.14 -10.06
C GLU A 25 -3.44 -4.60 -10.11
N PRO A 26 -4.39 -5.02 -9.29
CA PRO A 26 -5.14 -4.23 -8.32
C PRO A 26 -4.45 -4.07 -6.96
N TYR A 27 -3.25 -4.57 -6.82
CA TYR A 27 -2.53 -4.61 -5.54
C TYR A 27 -2.30 -3.22 -4.97
N ARG A 28 -1.89 -2.28 -5.81
CA ARG A 28 -1.62 -0.91 -5.37
C ARG A 28 -2.88 -0.25 -4.81
N GLU A 29 -3.98 -0.33 -5.53
CA GLU A 29 -5.22 0.30 -5.09
C GLU A 29 -5.77 -0.35 -3.81
N VAL A 30 -5.79 -1.69 -3.77
CA VAL A 30 -6.29 -2.40 -2.59
C VAL A 30 -5.43 -2.07 -1.35
N PHE A 31 -4.12 -2.08 -1.51
CA PHE A 31 -3.22 -1.73 -0.42
C PHE A 31 -3.46 -0.29 0.06
N THR A 32 -3.57 0.64 -0.86
CA THR A 32 -3.78 2.06 -0.55
C THR A 32 -5.11 2.27 0.16
N LEU A 33 -6.19 1.65 -0.32
CA LEU A 33 -7.50 1.77 0.30
C LEU A 33 -7.51 1.21 1.72
N ARG A 34 -6.81 0.10 1.95
CA ARG A 34 -6.77 -0.53 3.27
C ARG A 34 -5.91 0.26 4.26
N THR A 35 -4.72 0.69 3.86
CA THR A 35 -3.76 1.32 4.77
C THR A 35 -3.99 2.82 4.92
N LEU A 36 -4.11 3.54 3.83
CA LEU A 36 -4.30 5.00 3.86
C LEU A 36 -5.77 5.37 3.96
N GLY A 37 -6.63 4.65 3.25
CA GLY A 37 -8.07 4.89 3.27
C GLY A 37 -8.78 4.27 4.47
N GLN A 38 -8.15 3.33 5.15
CA GLN A 38 -8.70 2.63 6.33
C GLN A 38 -10.04 1.94 6.05
N LEU A 39 -10.23 1.48 4.82
CA LEU A 39 -11.44 0.76 4.46
C LEU A 39 -11.37 -0.70 4.91
N SER A 40 -12.53 -1.26 5.23
CA SER A 40 -12.63 -2.69 5.51
C SER A 40 -12.45 -3.51 4.23
N PHE A 41 -12.07 -4.78 4.37
CA PHE A 41 -11.99 -5.67 3.21
C PHE A 41 -13.33 -5.83 2.51
N ARG A 42 -14.41 -5.79 3.29
CA ARG A 42 -15.76 -5.83 2.73
C ARG A 42 -16.02 -4.65 1.80
N ASP A 43 -15.67 -3.45 2.26
CA ASP A 43 -15.88 -2.23 1.47
C ASP A 43 -14.98 -2.23 0.23
N ILE A 44 -13.74 -2.68 0.37
CA ILE A 44 -12.82 -2.79 -0.77
C ILE A 44 -13.37 -3.77 -1.80
N GLY A 45 -13.81 -4.95 -1.34
CA GLY A 45 -14.43 -5.94 -2.22
C GLY A 45 -15.61 -5.35 -2.97
N GLU A 46 -16.45 -4.61 -2.26
CA GLU A 46 -17.63 -3.97 -2.85
C GLU A 46 -17.25 -2.98 -3.96
N LEU A 47 -16.22 -2.17 -3.72
CA LEU A 47 -15.75 -1.21 -4.73
C LEU A 47 -15.28 -1.89 -6.02
N PHE A 48 -14.68 -3.05 -5.90
CA PHE A 48 -14.17 -3.81 -7.05
C PHE A 48 -15.20 -4.78 -7.65
N GLY A 49 -16.40 -4.86 -7.05
CA GLY A 49 -17.37 -5.86 -7.47
C GLY A 49 -16.90 -7.28 -7.14
N LYS A 50 -16.15 -7.45 -6.07
CA LYS A 50 -15.57 -8.71 -5.62
C LYS A 50 -15.96 -9.00 -4.19
N SER A 51 -15.59 -10.18 -3.70
CA SER A 51 -15.90 -10.61 -2.34
C SER A 51 -14.94 -9.96 -1.33
N GLU A 52 -15.32 -10.00 -0.07
CA GLU A 52 -14.44 -9.61 1.04
C GLU A 52 -13.19 -10.47 1.05
N ASN A 53 -13.34 -11.78 0.83
CA ASN A 53 -12.20 -12.70 0.80
C ASN A 53 -11.22 -12.35 -0.32
N TRP A 54 -11.72 -11.98 -1.49
CA TRP A 54 -10.88 -11.52 -2.59
C TRP A 54 -10.02 -10.33 -2.16
N ALA A 55 -10.64 -9.34 -1.52
CA ALA A 55 -9.93 -8.15 -1.05
C ALA A 55 -8.84 -8.51 -0.03
N CYS A 56 -9.16 -9.41 0.89
CA CYS A 56 -8.20 -9.88 1.88
C CYS A 56 -7.00 -10.57 1.23
N VAL A 57 -7.25 -11.48 0.29
CA VAL A 57 -6.19 -12.20 -0.42
C VAL A 57 -5.31 -11.23 -1.22
N VAL A 58 -5.93 -10.31 -1.95
CA VAL A 58 -5.20 -9.33 -2.75
C VAL A 58 -4.35 -8.43 -1.85
N TYR A 59 -4.90 -8.00 -0.72
CA TYR A 59 -4.16 -7.18 0.23
C TYR A 59 -2.90 -7.90 0.74
N HIS A 60 -3.03 -9.16 1.15
CA HIS A 60 -1.89 -9.92 1.67
C HIS A 60 -0.84 -10.17 0.60
N ARG A 61 -1.26 -10.39 -0.64
CA ARG A 61 -0.33 -10.49 -1.77
C ARG A 61 0.38 -9.17 -2.03
N ALA A 62 -0.34 -8.07 -1.91
CA ALA A 62 0.25 -6.73 -2.05
C ALA A 62 1.33 -6.50 -1.00
N ARG A 63 1.05 -6.86 0.26
CA ARG A 63 2.03 -6.75 1.35
C ARG A 63 3.30 -7.55 1.06
N ALA A 64 3.14 -8.76 0.57
CA ALA A 64 4.28 -9.61 0.23
C ALA A 64 5.12 -8.99 -0.88
N LYS A 65 4.48 -8.45 -1.90
CA LYS A 65 5.18 -7.78 -3.00
C LYS A 65 5.92 -6.53 -2.54
N ILE A 66 5.32 -5.76 -1.64
CA ILE A 66 5.96 -4.57 -1.08
C ILE A 66 7.17 -4.97 -0.25
N LYS A 67 7.04 -6.00 0.57
CA LYS A 67 8.15 -6.50 1.38
C LYS A 67 9.32 -6.94 0.51
N ASP A 68 9.06 -7.66 -0.57
CA ASP A 68 10.09 -8.09 -1.51
C ASP A 68 10.81 -6.90 -2.12
N LYS A 69 10.09 -5.85 -2.51
CA LYS A 69 10.68 -4.64 -3.07
C LYS A 69 11.52 -3.89 -2.02
N MET A 70 11.06 -3.86 -0.78
CA MET A 70 11.82 -3.22 0.30
C MET A 70 13.15 -3.95 0.54
N GLU A 71 13.15 -5.26 0.51
CA GLU A 71 14.38 -6.06 0.66
C GLU A 71 15.33 -5.84 -0.51
N GLU A 72 14.78 -5.75 -1.73
CA GLU A 72 15.55 -5.48 -2.94
C GLU A 72 16.23 -4.11 -2.88
N TRP A 73 15.58 -3.12 -2.27
CA TRP A 73 16.07 -1.74 -2.21
C TRP A 73 16.91 -1.43 -0.97
N SER A 74 17.02 -2.35 -0.02
CA SER A 74 17.79 -2.11 1.22
C SER A 74 19.30 -2.53 1.11
#